data_391f3d6151f3fdc7e509599fc8c367bc
#
_entry.id   391f3d6151f3fdc7e509599fc8c367bc
#
_cell.length_a   1.000
_cell.length_b   1.000
_cell.length_c   1.000
_cell.angle_alpha   90.00
_cell.angle_beta   90.00
_cell.angle_gamma   90.00
#
_symmetry.space_group_name_H-M   'P 1'
#
loop_
_entity.id
_entity.type
_entity.pdbx_description
1 polymer ?
#
loop_
_entity_poly.entity_id
_entity_poly.type
_entity_poly.pdbx_seq_one_letter_code
_entity_poly.pdbx_strand_id
1 'polypeptide(L)'
;EIEAIAHGAVLGNFVEEGLRFKTKDSVQEEIESILIVSSIDQEEAEEALVHALVLGETAKDARRLVNLPPSHLYPETFAEFAAEVAEDYSNIEIELFHHDRLAEEGFGGISGVGQGSPRKPVLAVVKYTPENPKAHVALVGKGITFDTGGNSLKPAASMMTMKCDMAGAAAVLNAVVASAELDVPVAVTGYLCLAENMPGGHALRPEDIITMRDGRTVEVLNTDAEGRLVMADGIALASESNPDVILDIATLTGAAMAALGLRTAALLGDEEIRNRVI
;
A
#
# COMPACT_ATOMS: atom_id res chain seq x y z
N GLU A 1 9.32 21.48 -14.59
CA GLU A 1 8.46 21.29 -15.80
C GLU A 1 8.84 20.01 -16.55
N ILE A 2 10.13 19.75 -16.81
CA ILE A 2 10.64 18.52 -17.45
C ILE A 2 10.23 17.29 -16.64
N GLU A 3 10.43 17.31 -15.33
CA GLU A 3 10.04 16.22 -14.42
C GLU A 3 8.56 15.87 -14.58
N ALA A 4 7.66 16.86 -14.59
CA ALA A 4 6.23 16.64 -14.76
C ALA A 4 5.87 16.03 -16.12
N ILE A 5 6.55 16.46 -17.19
CA ILE A 5 6.36 15.93 -18.56
C ILE A 5 6.85 14.48 -18.60
N ALA A 6 8.06 14.22 -18.11
CA ALA A 6 8.65 12.88 -18.09
C ALA A 6 7.83 11.91 -17.23
N HIS A 7 7.43 12.30 -16.01
CA HIS A 7 6.57 11.52 -15.15
C HIS A 7 5.23 11.20 -15.81
N GLY A 8 4.59 12.22 -16.44
CA GLY A 8 3.35 12.03 -17.21
C GLY A 8 3.52 11.06 -18.39
N ALA A 9 4.65 11.10 -19.07
CA ALA A 9 5.00 10.20 -20.16
C ALA A 9 5.13 8.75 -19.67
N VAL A 10 5.87 8.51 -18.59
CA VAL A 10 6.04 7.19 -17.96
C VAL A 10 4.69 6.62 -17.55
N LEU A 11 3.87 7.41 -16.83
CA LEU A 11 2.54 6.96 -16.40
C LEU A 11 1.55 6.74 -17.54
N GLY A 12 1.65 7.55 -18.60
CA GLY A 12 0.81 7.42 -19.80
C GLY A 12 1.17 6.20 -20.64
N ASN A 13 2.40 5.73 -20.55
CA ASN A 13 2.89 4.53 -21.24
C ASN A 13 2.65 3.23 -20.44
N PHE A 14 1.83 3.27 -19.40
CA PHE A 14 1.49 2.08 -18.63
C PHE A 14 0.60 1.14 -19.43
N VAL A 15 1.13 -0.03 -19.76
CA VAL A 15 0.39 -1.14 -20.36
C VAL A 15 0.16 -2.22 -19.29
N GLU A 16 -1.10 -2.59 -19.11
CA GLU A 16 -1.45 -3.69 -18.22
C GLU A 16 -1.02 -5.02 -18.84
N GLU A 17 0.04 -5.61 -18.33
CA GLU A 17 0.45 -6.99 -18.65
C GLU A 17 -0.47 -7.98 -17.90
N GLY A 18 -1.74 -8.02 -18.32
CA GLY A 18 -2.73 -8.76 -17.57
C GLY A 18 -2.78 -10.24 -17.90
N LEU A 19 -3.23 -11.02 -16.92
CA LEU A 19 -3.62 -12.44 -17.05
C LEU A 19 -4.89 -12.62 -17.89
N ARG A 20 -5.44 -11.53 -18.44
CA ARG A 20 -6.62 -11.57 -19.31
C ARG A 20 -6.24 -12.04 -20.71
N PHE A 21 -7.12 -12.83 -21.31
CA PHE A 21 -6.96 -13.23 -22.71
C PHE A 21 -6.89 -11.97 -23.60
N LYS A 22 -5.75 -11.80 -24.28
CA LYS A 22 -5.53 -10.70 -25.22
C LYS A 22 -6.01 -11.12 -26.61
N THR A 23 -6.98 -10.40 -27.20
CA THR A 23 -7.25 -10.50 -28.61
C THR A 23 -6.19 -9.72 -29.38
N LYS A 24 -6.01 -10.01 -30.70
CA LYS A 24 -5.04 -9.26 -31.53
C LYS A 24 -5.31 -7.74 -31.53
N ASP A 25 -6.56 -7.34 -31.37
CA ASP A 25 -6.97 -5.93 -31.37
C ASP A 25 -6.85 -5.26 -29.98
N SER A 26 -6.51 -6.01 -28.94
CA SER A 26 -6.37 -5.51 -27.56
C SER A 26 -4.91 -5.41 -27.09
N VAL A 27 -3.94 -5.68 -27.95
CA VAL A 27 -2.53 -5.50 -27.64
C VAL A 27 -2.21 -4.01 -27.74
N GLN A 28 -2.02 -3.39 -26.59
CA GLN A 28 -1.47 -2.03 -26.51
C GLN A 28 0.05 -2.15 -26.61
N GLU A 29 0.65 -1.47 -27.57
CA GLU A 29 2.11 -1.42 -27.70
C GLU A 29 2.64 -0.30 -26.81
N GLU A 30 3.72 -0.57 -26.10
CA GLU A 30 4.45 0.46 -25.36
C GLU A 30 5.22 1.35 -26.33
N ILE A 31 5.33 2.64 -25.99
CA ILE A 31 6.20 3.59 -26.69
C ILE A 31 7.63 3.28 -26.25
N GLU A 32 8.49 2.89 -27.18
CA GLU A 32 9.86 2.48 -26.90
C GLU A 32 10.77 3.64 -26.46
N SER A 33 10.52 4.85 -26.97
CA SER A 33 11.32 6.02 -26.62
C SER A 33 10.55 7.33 -26.72
N ILE A 34 10.79 8.24 -25.79
CA ILE A 34 10.22 9.59 -25.78
C ILE A 34 11.38 10.58 -25.65
N LEU A 35 11.51 11.47 -26.66
CA LEU A 35 12.51 12.52 -26.64
C LEU A 35 11.91 13.83 -26.13
N ILE A 36 12.42 14.33 -25.01
CA ILE A 36 12.08 15.65 -24.46
C ILE A 36 13.14 16.65 -24.90
N VAL A 37 12.73 17.69 -25.62
CA VAL A 37 13.61 18.77 -26.05
C VAL A 37 13.38 19.99 -25.18
N SER A 38 14.44 20.49 -24.56
CA SER A 38 14.38 21.61 -23.62
C SER A 38 15.60 22.55 -23.81
N SER A 39 15.48 23.75 -23.27
CA SER A 39 16.56 24.75 -23.24
C SER A 39 17.25 24.87 -21.87
N ILE A 40 16.89 24.03 -20.89
CA ILE A 40 17.55 24.03 -19.58
C ILE A 40 18.91 23.34 -19.66
N ASP A 41 19.72 23.54 -18.63
CA ASP A 41 21.00 22.87 -18.50
C ASP A 41 20.85 21.35 -18.51
N GLN A 42 21.83 20.64 -19.09
CA GLN A 42 21.77 19.20 -19.27
C GLN A 42 21.77 18.47 -17.93
N GLU A 43 22.57 18.90 -16.96
CA GLU A 43 22.67 18.25 -15.63
C GLU A 43 21.34 18.38 -14.87
N GLU A 44 20.72 19.57 -14.88
CA GLU A 44 19.40 19.80 -14.29
C GLU A 44 18.31 18.96 -14.98
N ALA A 45 18.41 18.80 -16.31
CA ALA A 45 17.48 17.97 -17.07
C ALA A 45 17.60 16.48 -16.72
N GLU A 46 18.83 15.98 -16.59
CA GLU A 46 19.12 14.59 -16.23
C GLU A 46 18.65 14.27 -14.81
N GLU A 47 18.89 15.15 -13.83
CA GLU A 47 18.38 14.99 -12.46
C GLU A 47 16.84 14.93 -12.42
N ALA A 48 16.16 15.87 -13.08
CA ALA A 48 14.71 15.89 -13.18
C ALA A 48 14.15 14.62 -13.87
N LEU A 49 14.88 14.08 -14.85
CA LEU A 49 14.51 12.86 -15.55
C LEU A 49 14.64 11.63 -14.64
N VAL A 50 15.72 11.52 -13.85
CA VAL A 50 15.92 10.43 -12.89
C VAL A 50 14.77 10.41 -11.89
N HIS A 51 14.44 11.54 -11.28
CA HIS A 51 13.31 11.67 -10.36
C HIS A 51 11.98 11.22 -11.01
N ALA A 52 11.71 11.71 -12.22
CA ALA A 52 10.48 11.36 -12.94
C ALA A 52 10.38 9.87 -13.26
N LEU A 53 11.50 9.24 -13.65
CA LEU A 53 11.56 7.82 -13.97
C LEU A 53 11.31 6.97 -12.72
N VAL A 54 12.01 7.23 -11.62
CA VAL A 54 11.83 6.50 -10.36
C VAL A 54 10.40 6.61 -9.86
N LEU A 55 9.85 7.82 -9.75
CA LEU A 55 8.48 8.03 -9.29
C LEU A 55 7.44 7.43 -10.26
N GLY A 56 7.72 7.48 -11.56
CA GLY A 56 6.83 6.91 -12.58
C GLY A 56 6.82 5.39 -12.56
N GLU A 57 7.97 4.73 -12.50
CA GLU A 57 8.07 3.27 -12.48
C GLU A 57 7.50 2.70 -11.17
N THR A 58 7.84 3.25 -10.01
CA THR A 58 7.28 2.80 -8.75
C THR A 58 5.75 3.00 -8.69
N ALA A 59 5.21 4.07 -9.28
CA ALA A 59 3.75 4.21 -9.42
C ALA A 59 3.13 3.20 -10.38
N LYS A 60 3.83 2.80 -11.46
CA LYS A 60 3.40 1.71 -12.35
C LYS A 60 3.39 0.38 -11.62
N ASP A 61 4.38 0.09 -10.77
CA ASP A 61 4.43 -1.14 -9.98
C ASP A 61 3.30 -1.22 -8.95
N ALA A 62 2.99 -0.10 -8.28
CA ALA A 62 1.80 -0.02 -7.45
C ALA A 62 0.51 -0.32 -8.26
N ARG A 63 0.38 0.21 -9.48
CA ARG A 63 -0.76 -0.09 -10.37
C ARG A 63 -0.80 -1.56 -10.79
N ARG A 64 0.36 -2.19 -11.10
CA ARG A 64 0.44 -3.62 -11.41
C ARG A 64 -0.10 -4.47 -10.27
N LEU A 65 0.34 -4.20 -9.02
CA LEU A 65 -0.16 -4.88 -7.83
C LEU A 65 -1.68 -4.74 -7.67
N VAL A 66 -2.22 -3.53 -7.79
CA VAL A 66 -3.67 -3.26 -7.68
C VAL A 66 -4.46 -3.97 -8.78
N ASN A 67 -3.88 -4.17 -9.97
CA ASN A 67 -4.54 -4.81 -11.09
C ASN A 67 -4.53 -6.34 -11.02
N LEU A 68 -3.61 -6.94 -10.25
CA LEU A 68 -3.58 -8.39 -10.08
C LEU A 68 -4.90 -8.94 -9.53
N PRO A 69 -5.35 -10.10 -10.01
CA PRO A 69 -6.53 -10.73 -9.47
C PRO A 69 -6.27 -11.33 -8.07
N PRO A 70 -7.30 -11.39 -7.20
CA PRO A 70 -7.15 -11.90 -5.83
C PRO A 70 -6.69 -13.36 -5.75
N SER A 71 -6.83 -14.12 -6.84
CA SER A 71 -6.30 -15.48 -6.96
C SER A 71 -4.77 -15.53 -7.03
N HIS A 72 -4.13 -14.41 -7.35
CA HIS A 72 -2.68 -14.28 -7.50
C HIS A 72 -2.07 -13.40 -6.42
N LEU A 73 -2.75 -12.30 -6.06
CA LEU A 73 -2.29 -11.40 -5.01
C LEU A 73 -3.17 -11.54 -3.77
N TYR A 74 -2.68 -12.27 -2.78
CA TYR A 74 -3.27 -12.46 -1.46
C TYR A 74 -2.20 -12.23 -0.38
N PRO A 75 -2.51 -12.22 0.92
CA PRO A 75 -1.56 -11.72 1.92
C PRO A 75 -0.17 -12.34 1.85
N GLU A 76 -0.06 -13.68 1.73
CA GLU A 76 1.23 -14.35 1.67
C GLU A 76 2.01 -14.00 0.40
N THR A 77 1.36 -14.05 -0.78
CA THR A 77 2.05 -13.75 -2.05
C THR A 77 2.41 -12.27 -2.18
N PHE A 78 1.66 -11.37 -1.56
CA PHE A 78 2.06 -9.96 -1.51
C PHE A 78 3.28 -9.76 -0.59
N ALA A 79 3.32 -10.45 0.56
CA ALA A 79 4.47 -10.41 1.45
C ALA A 79 5.72 -11.02 0.80
N GLU A 80 5.57 -12.13 0.07
CA GLU A 80 6.64 -12.76 -0.73
C GLU A 80 7.16 -11.79 -1.80
N PHE A 81 6.27 -11.15 -2.57
CA PHE A 81 6.65 -10.13 -3.54
C PHE A 81 7.42 -8.96 -2.90
N ALA A 82 6.98 -8.48 -1.73
CA ALA A 82 7.70 -7.42 -1.02
C ALA A 82 9.08 -7.88 -0.56
N ALA A 83 9.25 -9.16 -0.19
CA ALA A 83 10.54 -9.73 0.16
C ALA A 83 11.47 -9.85 -1.06
N GLU A 84 10.97 -10.33 -2.20
CA GLU A 84 11.71 -10.38 -3.45
C GLU A 84 12.20 -8.98 -3.87
N VAL A 85 11.33 -7.98 -3.82
CA VAL A 85 11.72 -6.58 -4.11
C VAL A 85 12.79 -6.07 -3.15
N ALA A 86 12.72 -6.40 -1.86
CA ALA A 86 13.71 -5.97 -0.88
C ALA A 86 15.10 -6.59 -1.14
N GLU A 87 15.18 -7.80 -1.70
CA GLU A 87 16.46 -8.47 -2.03
C GLU A 87 17.26 -7.72 -3.10
N ASP A 88 16.61 -6.92 -3.96
CA ASP A 88 17.27 -6.13 -5.00
C ASP A 88 18.02 -4.91 -4.44
N TYR A 89 17.78 -4.53 -3.17
CA TYR A 89 18.31 -3.33 -2.54
C TYR A 89 19.10 -3.64 -1.28
N SER A 90 20.39 -3.31 -1.25
CA SER A 90 21.26 -3.55 -0.08
C SER A 90 20.93 -2.69 1.15
N ASN A 91 20.14 -1.64 0.99
CA ASN A 91 19.71 -0.68 2.00
C ASN A 91 18.23 -0.80 2.38
N ILE A 92 17.56 -1.87 1.91
CA ILE A 92 16.20 -2.24 2.32
C ILE A 92 16.28 -3.54 3.13
N GLU A 93 15.66 -3.52 4.30
CA GLU A 93 15.43 -4.70 5.14
C GLU A 93 13.95 -5.02 5.20
N ILE A 94 13.60 -6.30 5.28
CA ILE A 94 12.20 -6.73 5.45
C ILE A 94 12.07 -7.68 6.63
N GLU A 95 10.99 -7.51 7.40
CA GLU A 95 10.60 -8.41 8.48
C GLU A 95 9.14 -8.83 8.27
N LEU A 96 8.89 -10.15 8.27
CA LEU A 96 7.56 -10.73 8.08
C LEU A 96 7.01 -11.28 9.40
N PHE A 97 5.80 -10.84 9.75
CA PHE A 97 5.01 -11.37 10.85
C PHE A 97 3.90 -12.24 10.27
N HIS A 98 4.15 -13.54 10.20
CA HIS A 98 3.15 -14.50 9.77
C HIS A 98 2.09 -14.74 10.83
N HIS A 99 1.00 -15.39 10.46
CA HIS A 99 -0.21 -15.57 11.25
C HIS A 99 0.02 -15.99 12.72
N ASP A 100 0.88 -16.98 12.96
CA ASP A 100 1.13 -17.48 14.32
C ASP A 100 1.80 -16.40 15.17
N ARG A 101 2.81 -15.73 14.62
CA ARG A 101 3.51 -14.64 15.25
C ARG A 101 2.60 -13.43 15.50
N LEU A 102 1.72 -13.10 14.55
CA LEU A 102 0.72 -12.04 14.73
C LEU A 102 -0.17 -12.30 15.94
N ALA A 103 -0.62 -13.54 16.11
CA ALA A 103 -1.45 -13.94 17.25
C ALA A 103 -0.67 -13.89 18.57
N GLU A 104 0.56 -14.43 18.59
CA GLU A 104 1.42 -14.46 19.79
C GLU A 104 1.81 -13.05 20.25
N GLU A 105 2.06 -12.13 19.31
CA GLU A 105 2.47 -10.76 19.60
C GLU A 105 1.30 -9.78 19.74
N GLY A 106 0.04 -10.26 19.69
CA GLY A 106 -1.15 -9.48 20.04
C GLY A 106 -1.67 -8.54 18.95
N PHE A 107 -1.43 -8.85 17.68
CA PHE A 107 -2.01 -8.12 16.53
C PHE A 107 -3.46 -8.55 16.29
N GLY A 108 -4.36 -8.18 17.20
CA GLY A 108 -5.75 -8.63 17.16
C GLY A 108 -6.59 -8.05 16.04
N GLY A 109 -6.24 -6.87 15.52
CA GLY A 109 -6.89 -6.27 14.36
C GLY A 109 -6.59 -7.04 13.08
N ILE A 110 -5.31 -7.26 12.77
CA ILE A 110 -4.86 -7.98 11.57
C ILE A 110 -5.31 -9.44 11.62
N SER A 111 -5.09 -10.12 12.76
CA SER A 111 -5.47 -11.52 12.97
C SER A 111 -6.98 -11.69 12.90
N GLY A 112 -7.75 -10.82 13.55
CA GLY A 112 -9.21 -10.89 13.59
C GLY A 112 -9.84 -10.71 12.21
N VAL A 113 -9.37 -9.72 11.43
CA VAL A 113 -9.87 -9.50 10.06
C VAL A 113 -9.56 -10.69 9.17
N GLY A 114 -8.32 -11.20 9.23
CA GLY A 114 -7.88 -12.29 8.35
C GLY A 114 -8.35 -13.69 8.74
N GLN A 115 -8.91 -13.89 9.96
CA GLN A 115 -9.22 -15.24 10.46
C GLN A 115 -10.31 -15.99 9.67
N GLY A 116 -11.16 -15.25 8.94
CA GLY A 116 -12.23 -15.83 8.11
C GLY A 116 -11.73 -16.46 6.80
N SER A 117 -10.53 -16.11 6.37
CA SER A 117 -9.92 -16.61 5.14
C SER A 117 -9.02 -17.83 5.39
N PRO A 118 -8.95 -18.80 4.44
CA PRO A 118 -7.91 -19.83 4.44
C PRO A 118 -6.51 -19.22 4.14
N ARG A 119 -6.46 -18.07 3.48
CA ARG A 119 -5.24 -17.29 3.19
C ARG A 119 -4.93 -16.43 4.40
N LYS A 120 -3.82 -16.75 5.07
CA LYS A 120 -3.53 -16.19 6.37
C LYS A 120 -2.99 -14.75 6.28
N PRO A 121 -3.33 -13.88 7.25
CA PRO A 121 -2.83 -12.53 7.28
C PRO A 121 -1.31 -12.50 7.54
N VAL A 122 -0.67 -11.45 7.01
CA VAL A 122 0.75 -11.16 7.21
C VAL A 122 0.92 -9.65 7.44
N LEU A 123 1.77 -9.26 8.38
CA LEU A 123 2.29 -7.91 8.44
C LEU A 123 3.72 -7.94 7.90
N ALA A 124 3.98 -7.17 6.85
CA ALA A 124 5.33 -6.98 6.32
C ALA A 124 5.84 -5.59 6.72
N VAL A 125 7.01 -5.54 7.35
CA VAL A 125 7.70 -4.30 7.74
C VAL A 125 8.91 -4.15 6.83
N VAL A 126 8.88 -3.14 5.97
CA VAL A 126 9.93 -2.86 4.97
C VAL A 126 10.64 -1.58 5.36
N LYS A 127 11.96 -1.63 5.56
CA LYS A 127 12.75 -0.53 6.13
C LYS A 127 13.82 -0.11 5.14
N TYR A 128 13.76 1.12 4.68
CA TYR A 128 14.87 1.80 4.04
C TYR A 128 15.63 2.65 5.06
N THR A 129 16.94 2.50 5.12
CA THR A 129 17.80 3.26 6.04
C THR A 129 19.00 3.82 5.27
N PRO A 130 19.06 5.16 5.05
CA PRO A 130 20.24 5.79 4.47
C PRO A 130 21.41 5.81 5.46
N GLU A 131 22.62 6.07 4.99
CA GLU A 131 23.84 6.05 5.83
C GLU A 131 23.74 6.99 7.04
N ASN A 132 23.18 8.20 6.87
CA ASN A 132 23.05 9.23 7.91
C ASN A 132 21.62 9.82 7.90
N PRO A 133 20.62 9.12 8.44
CA PRO A 133 19.24 9.58 8.39
C PRO A 133 19.03 10.86 9.19
N LYS A 134 18.38 11.87 8.59
CA LYS A 134 18.05 13.15 9.23
C LYS A 134 16.72 13.11 9.97
N ALA A 135 15.86 12.15 9.61
CA ALA A 135 14.54 11.95 10.19
C ALA A 135 14.09 10.50 9.94
N HIS A 136 13.01 10.09 10.60
CA HIS A 136 12.36 8.80 10.38
C HIS A 136 10.87 9.00 10.10
N VAL A 137 10.42 8.52 8.96
CA VAL A 137 9.01 8.50 8.55
C VAL A 137 8.50 7.07 8.56
N ALA A 138 7.38 6.84 9.23
CA ALA A 138 6.65 5.59 9.20
C ALA A 138 5.42 5.71 8.28
N LEU A 139 5.28 4.78 7.35
CA LEU A 139 4.16 4.71 6.40
C LEU A 139 3.34 3.45 6.68
N VAL A 140 2.05 3.59 6.99
CA VAL A 140 1.18 2.45 7.28
C VAL A 140 0.18 2.28 6.14
N GLY A 141 0.22 1.13 5.48
CA GLY A 141 -0.61 0.84 4.31
C GLY A 141 -1.73 -0.15 4.58
N LYS A 142 -2.97 0.22 4.25
CA LYS A 142 -4.06 -0.75 4.20
C LYS A 142 -3.78 -1.77 3.10
N GLY A 143 -3.78 -3.06 3.48
CA GLY A 143 -3.44 -4.16 2.59
C GLY A 143 -4.53 -5.24 2.55
N ILE A 144 -5.80 -4.86 2.42
CA ILE A 144 -6.89 -5.83 2.29
C ILE A 144 -6.92 -6.34 0.84
N THR A 145 -6.35 -7.52 0.63
CA THR A 145 -6.15 -8.09 -0.71
C THR A 145 -7.45 -8.45 -1.43
N PHE A 146 -8.50 -8.75 -0.66
CA PHE A 146 -9.88 -8.77 -1.14
C PHE A 146 -10.85 -8.48 0.02
N ASP A 147 -11.81 -7.60 -0.21
CA ASP A 147 -12.79 -7.20 0.79
C ASP A 147 -14.21 -7.59 0.38
N THR A 148 -14.75 -8.61 1.07
CA THR A 148 -16.15 -9.01 0.93
C THR A 148 -17.07 -8.27 1.89
N GLY A 149 -16.50 -7.51 2.85
CA GLY A 149 -17.21 -7.00 4.03
C GLY A 149 -17.24 -7.99 5.21
N GLY A 150 -16.68 -9.19 5.05
CA GLY A 150 -16.77 -10.23 6.06
C GLY A 150 -18.22 -10.69 6.30
N ASN A 151 -18.60 -10.94 7.55
CA ASN A 151 -19.99 -11.31 7.89
C ASN A 151 -21.00 -10.15 7.70
N SER A 152 -20.55 -8.89 7.66
CA SER A 152 -21.33 -7.73 7.19
C SER A 152 -21.22 -7.62 5.66
N LEU A 153 -21.65 -8.64 4.95
CA LEU A 153 -21.39 -8.90 3.53
C LEU A 153 -21.85 -7.75 2.63
N LYS A 154 -20.95 -7.27 1.78
CA LYS A 154 -21.25 -6.27 0.75
C LYS A 154 -22.27 -6.78 -0.27
N PRO A 155 -23.15 -5.92 -0.80
CA PRO A 155 -23.89 -6.24 -2.02
C PRO A 155 -22.93 -6.59 -3.18
N ALA A 156 -23.31 -7.53 -4.04
CA ALA A 156 -22.47 -8.01 -5.15
C ALA A 156 -21.90 -6.88 -6.03
N ALA A 157 -22.70 -5.85 -6.31
CA ALA A 157 -22.24 -4.69 -7.10
C ALA A 157 -21.16 -3.87 -6.39
N SER A 158 -21.19 -3.79 -5.05
CA SER A 158 -20.18 -3.08 -4.25
C SER A 158 -18.93 -3.92 -3.99
N MET A 159 -19.01 -5.24 -4.17
CA MET A 159 -17.89 -6.16 -4.02
C MET A 159 -17.00 -6.20 -5.26
N MET A 160 -17.54 -5.88 -6.42
CA MET A 160 -16.75 -5.74 -7.65
C MET A 160 -15.66 -4.69 -7.45
N THR A 161 -14.46 -4.97 -7.93
CA THR A 161 -13.26 -4.13 -7.79
C THR A 161 -12.59 -4.15 -6.42
N MET A 162 -13.13 -4.83 -5.40
CA MET A 162 -12.55 -4.88 -4.04
C MET A 162 -11.18 -5.57 -3.95
N LYS A 163 -10.63 -6.05 -5.06
CA LYS A 163 -9.21 -6.39 -5.19
C LYS A 163 -8.29 -5.16 -5.04
N CYS A 164 -8.81 -3.95 -5.23
CA CYS A 164 -8.05 -2.71 -5.09
C CYS A 164 -7.85 -2.26 -3.63
N ASP A 165 -8.45 -2.94 -2.68
CA ASP A 165 -8.50 -2.53 -1.26
C ASP A 165 -7.17 -2.72 -0.51
N MET A 166 -6.14 -3.06 -1.25
CA MET A 166 -4.74 -3.16 -0.84
C MET A 166 -3.85 -2.06 -1.47
N ALA A 167 -4.44 -1.08 -2.14
CA ALA A 167 -3.68 -0.03 -2.82
C ALA A 167 -2.84 0.83 -1.85
N GLY A 168 -3.28 0.96 -0.59
CA GLY A 168 -2.50 1.63 0.45
C GLY A 168 -1.17 0.92 0.72
N ALA A 169 -1.20 -0.40 0.90
CA ALA A 169 0.03 -1.20 1.08
C ALA A 169 0.91 -1.19 -0.18
N ALA A 170 0.31 -1.24 -1.38
CA ALA A 170 1.07 -1.13 -2.63
C ALA A 170 1.77 0.23 -2.77
N ALA A 171 1.10 1.32 -2.41
CA ALA A 171 1.69 2.65 -2.41
C ALA A 171 2.82 2.78 -1.38
N VAL A 172 2.63 2.22 -0.18
CA VAL A 172 3.66 2.22 0.88
C VAL A 172 4.90 1.45 0.47
N LEU A 173 4.77 0.23 -0.07
CA LEU A 173 5.91 -0.55 -0.57
C LEU A 173 6.71 0.26 -1.58
N ASN A 174 6.03 0.79 -2.59
CA ASN A 174 6.67 1.53 -3.68
C ASN A 174 7.23 2.88 -3.24
N ALA A 175 6.69 3.51 -2.20
CA ALA A 175 7.28 4.70 -1.59
C ALA A 175 8.61 4.39 -0.87
N VAL A 176 8.71 3.22 -0.21
CA VAL A 176 9.98 2.76 0.38
C VAL A 176 11.02 2.49 -0.71
N VAL A 177 10.63 1.82 -1.81
CA VAL A 177 11.51 1.56 -2.96
C VAL A 177 11.98 2.87 -3.60
N ALA A 178 11.07 3.79 -3.90
CA ALA A 178 11.42 5.10 -4.46
C ALA A 178 12.39 5.88 -3.54
N SER A 179 12.22 5.77 -2.22
CA SER A 179 13.11 6.40 -1.25
C SER A 179 14.52 5.82 -1.31
N ALA A 180 14.65 4.52 -1.55
CA ALA A 180 15.94 3.84 -1.68
C ALA A 180 16.62 4.17 -3.02
N GLU A 181 15.86 4.20 -4.13
CA GLU A 181 16.40 4.54 -5.46
C GLU A 181 16.85 6.00 -5.57
N LEU A 182 16.15 6.90 -4.88
CA LEU A 182 16.49 8.32 -4.85
C LEU A 182 17.51 8.68 -3.74
N ASP A 183 17.95 7.69 -2.96
CA ASP A 183 18.88 7.88 -1.82
C ASP A 183 18.48 9.06 -0.91
N VAL A 184 17.17 9.13 -0.59
CA VAL A 184 16.67 10.24 0.24
C VAL A 184 17.29 10.22 1.64
N PRO A 185 17.68 11.38 2.24
CA PRO A 185 18.36 11.42 3.52
C PRO A 185 17.41 11.26 4.72
N VAL A 186 16.39 10.39 4.58
CA VAL A 186 15.35 10.13 5.58
C VAL A 186 15.12 8.63 5.65
N ALA A 187 15.14 8.05 6.84
CA ALA A 187 14.75 6.67 7.04
C ALA A 187 13.24 6.53 6.81
N VAL A 188 12.84 5.52 6.03
CA VAL A 188 11.43 5.26 5.73
C VAL A 188 11.10 3.82 6.10
N THR A 189 10.11 3.63 6.97
CA THR A 189 9.61 2.31 7.34
C THR A 189 8.18 2.14 6.88
N GLY A 190 7.94 1.20 5.97
CA GLY A 190 6.63 0.80 5.49
C GLY A 190 6.06 -0.37 6.28
N TYR A 191 4.80 -0.26 6.71
CA TYR A 191 4.04 -1.31 7.39
C TYR A 191 2.89 -1.74 6.49
N LEU A 192 3.00 -2.91 5.88
CA LEU A 192 1.99 -3.46 4.97
C LEU A 192 1.05 -4.37 5.77
N CYS A 193 -0.13 -3.89 6.11
CA CYS A 193 -1.10 -4.61 6.94
C CYS A 193 -1.98 -5.52 6.07
N LEU A 194 -1.46 -6.72 5.75
CA LEU A 194 -2.05 -7.61 4.74
C LEU A 194 -3.05 -8.59 5.36
N ALA A 195 -4.28 -8.56 4.86
CA ALA A 195 -5.34 -9.50 5.24
C ALA A 195 -6.33 -9.70 4.08
N GLU A 196 -7.09 -10.78 4.11
CA GLU A 196 -8.23 -11.01 3.22
C GLU A 196 -9.51 -11.06 4.07
N ASN A 197 -10.45 -10.11 3.86
CA ASN A 197 -11.68 -10.02 4.63
C ASN A 197 -12.79 -10.88 4.02
N MET A 198 -12.96 -12.08 4.55
CA MET A 198 -13.90 -13.08 4.02
C MET A 198 -14.98 -13.46 5.02
N PRO A 199 -16.21 -13.76 4.56
CA PRO A 199 -17.25 -14.32 5.42
C PRO A 199 -16.94 -15.78 5.75
N GLY A 200 -17.35 -16.26 6.90
CA GLY A 200 -17.16 -17.67 7.24
C GLY A 200 -17.46 -18.00 8.69
N GLY A 201 -17.41 -19.27 9.01
CA GLY A 201 -17.67 -19.76 10.37
C GLY A 201 -16.62 -19.33 11.40
N HIS A 202 -15.44 -18.95 10.94
CA HIS A 202 -14.34 -18.45 11.78
C HIS A 202 -14.13 -16.92 11.66
N ALA A 203 -14.88 -16.25 10.77
CA ALA A 203 -14.75 -14.81 10.58
C ALA A 203 -15.29 -14.01 11.78
N LEU A 204 -14.78 -12.78 11.93
CA LEU A 204 -15.32 -11.82 12.90
C LEU A 204 -16.83 -11.64 12.71
N ARG A 205 -17.51 -11.46 13.84
CA ARG A 205 -18.95 -11.17 13.87
C ARG A 205 -19.19 -9.78 14.43
N PRO A 206 -20.23 -9.10 14.03
CA PRO A 206 -20.70 -7.95 14.81
C PRO A 206 -20.84 -8.32 16.30
N GLU A 207 -20.44 -7.41 17.18
CA GLU A 207 -20.38 -7.52 18.64
C GLU A 207 -19.21 -8.37 19.18
N ASP A 208 -18.35 -8.95 18.33
CA ASP A 208 -17.08 -9.53 18.80
C ASP A 208 -16.18 -8.42 19.35
N ILE A 209 -15.46 -8.71 20.44
CA ILE A 209 -14.49 -7.81 21.04
C ILE A 209 -13.08 -8.35 20.77
N ILE A 210 -12.25 -7.54 20.14
CA ILE A 210 -10.86 -7.87 19.85
C ILE A 210 -9.92 -6.99 20.67
N THR A 211 -8.73 -7.51 20.99
CA THR A 211 -7.66 -6.75 21.65
C THR A 211 -6.61 -6.38 20.63
N MET A 212 -6.36 -5.09 20.47
CA MET A 212 -5.39 -4.52 19.53
C MET A 212 -3.95 -4.64 20.05
N ARG A 213 -2.96 -4.42 19.18
CA ARG A 213 -1.52 -4.45 19.51
C ARG A 213 -1.15 -3.59 20.73
N ASP A 214 -1.77 -2.44 20.90
CA ASP A 214 -1.53 -1.52 22.01
C ASP A 214 -2.29 -1.89 23.32
N GLY A 215 -2.99 -3.03 23.31
CA GLY A 215 -3.75 -3.53 24.47
C GLY A 215 -5.17 -2.96 24.59
N ARG A 216 -5.59 -2.01 23.75
CA ARG A 216 -6.96 -1.51 23.74
C ARG A 216 -7.91 -2.57 23.20
N THR A 217 -9.13 -2.55 23.70
CA THR A 217 -10.20 -3.40 23.18
C THR A 217 -11.13 -2.64 22.25
N VAL A 218 -11.54 -3.29 21.18
CA VAL A 218 -12.47 -2.73 20.18
C VAL A 218 -13.64 -3.69 20.01
N GLU A 219 -14.85 -3.20 20.20
CA GLU A 219 -16.09 -3.88 19.82
C GLU A 219 -16.33 -3.67 18.31
N VAL A 220 -16.40 -4.76 17.57
CA VAL A 220 -16.58 -4.73 16.11
C VAL A 220 -18.06 -4.70 15.79
N LEU A 221 -18.63 -3.53 15.50
CA LEU A 221 -20.05 -3.41 15.15
C LEU A 221 -20.34 -3.65 13.66
N ASN A 222 -19.32 -3.54 12.83
CA ASN A 222 -19.41 -3.74 11.38
C ASN A 222 -18.11 -4.35 10.85
N THR A 223 -18.17 -5.57 10.35
CA THR A 223 -16.98 -6.26 9.81
C THR A 223 -16.54 -5.71 8.45
N ASP A 224 -17.32 -4.83 7.80
CA ASP A 224 -16.95 -4.03 6.60
C ASP A 224 -16.20 -2.73 6.98
N ALA A 225 -15.83 -2.57 8.23
CA ALA A 225 -14.96 -1.51 8.72
C ALA A 225 -13.58 -2.07 9.16
N GLU A 226 -13.09 -3.06 8.46
CA GLU A 226 -11.88 -3.87 8.72
C GLU A 226 -10.58 -3.08 8.52
N GLY A 227 -10.56 -2.17 7.54
CA GLY A 227 -9.37 -1.41 7.18
C GLY A 227 -8.77 -0.64 8.36
N ARG A 228 -9.63 0.02 9.15
CA ARG A 228 -9.19 0.73 10.35
C ARG A 228 -8.65 -0.20 11.44
N LEU A 229 -9.10 -1.46 11.49
CA LEU A 229 -8.63 -2.45 12.46
C LEU A 229 -7.20 -2.91 12.12
N VAL A 230 -6.96 -3.30 10.87
CA VAL A 230 -5.61 -3.73 10.44
C VAL A 230 -4.60 -2.59 10.53
N MET A 231 -5.00 -1.37 10.16
CA MET A 231 -4.11 -0.20 10.25
C MET A 231 -3.83 0.22 11.69
N ALA A 232 -4.78 0.07 12.62
CA ALA A 232 -4.56 0.39 14.03
C ALA A 232 -3.42 -0.44 14.64
N ASP A 233 -3.32 -1.73 14.30
CA ASP A 233 -2.19 -2.57 14.71
C ASP A 233 -0.87 -2.10 14.06
N GLY A 234 -0.89 -1.77 12.77
CA GLY A 234 0.28 -1.24 12.08
C GLY A 234 0.76 0.09 12.65
N ILE A 235 -0.17 1.01 12.96
CA ILE A 235 0.13 2.30 13.62
C ILE A 235 0.69 2.09 15.03
N ALA A 236 0.13 1.14 15.79
CA ALA A 236 0.63 0.82 17.11
C ALA A 236 2.09 0.34 17.06
N LEU A 237 2.42 -0.61 16.17
CA LEU A 237 3.78 -1.08 15.97
C LEU A 237 4.70 0.04 15.44
N ALA A 238 4.24 0.86 14.51
CA ALA A 238 5.01 2.00 14.00
C ALA A 238 5.37 2.98 15.13
N SER A 239 4.44 3.23 16.05
CA SER A 239 4.64 4.12 17.19
C SER A 239 5.72 3.62 18.15
N GLU A 240 5.95 2.30 18.26
CA GLU A 240 6.99 1.71 19.11
C GLU A 240 8.41 2.11 18.66
N SER A 241 8.61 2.44 17.39
CA SER A 241 9.90 2.90 16.84
C SER A 241 10.16 4.41 17.03
N ASN A 242 9.21 5.15 17.60
CA ASN A 242 9.25 6.61 17.81
C ASN A 242 9.66 7.40 16.54
N PRO A 243 8.97 7.24 15.41
CA PRO A 243 9.27 8.00 14.20
C PRO A 243 8.90 9.49 14.39
N ASP A 244 9.49 10.38 13.57
CA ASP A 244 9.15 11.81 13.58
C ASP A 244 7.74 12.05 13.03
N VAL A 245 7.31 11.21 12.08
CA VAL A 245 5.98 11.29 11.43
C VAL A 245 5.45 9.90 11.15
N ILE A 246 4.16 9.69 11.41
CA ILE A 246 3.41 8.54 10.93
C ILE A 246 2.35 9.02 9.93
N LEU A 247 2.35 8.43 8.73
CA LEU A 247 1.33 8.63 7.71
C LEU A 247 0.66 7.29 7.41
N ASP A 248 -0.67 7.27 7.31
CA ASP A 248 -1.37 6.09 6.83
C ASP A 248 -2.01 6.33 5.45
N ILE A 249 -2.06 5.27 4.64
CA ILE A 249 -2.58 5.31 3.27
C ILE A 249 -3.59 4.18 3.11
N ALA A 250 -4.82 4.53 2.77
CA ALA A 250 -5.90 3.55 2.72
C ALA A 250 -7.00 3.90 1.71
N THR A 251 -7.50 2.89 1.05
CA THR A 251 -8.81 2.88 0.36
C THR A 251 -9.92 2.64 1.40
N LEU A 252 -10.07 3.60 2.33
CA LEU A 252 -10.74 3.37 3.61
C LEU A 252 -12.26 3.40 3.54
N THR A 253 -12.82 4.34 2.76
CA THR A 253 -14.29 4.55 2.76
C THR A 253 -14.79 5.21 1.48
N GLY A 254 -15.91 4.70 0.97
CA GLY A 254 -16.64 5.34 -0.12
C GLY A 254 -17.16 6.74 0.21
N ALA A 255 -17.21 7.13 1.49
CA ALA A 255 -17.59 8.48 1.91
C ALA A 255 -16.61 9.54 1.38
N ALA A 256 -15.33 9.25 1.25
CA ALA A 256 -14.36 10.14 0.64
C ALA A 256 -14.70 10.43 -0.83
N MET A 257 -15.06 9.39 -1.61
CA MET A 257 -15.50 9.56 -3.00
C MET A 257 -16.80 10.34 -3.12
N ALA A 258 -17.72 10.12 -2.20
CA ALA A 258 -18.98 10.87 -2.17
C ALA A 258 -18.76 12.37 -1.86
N ALA A 259 -17.79 12.68 -1.00
CA ALA A 259 -17.48 14.05 -0.59
C ALA A 259 -16.62 14.81 -1.61
N LEU A 260 -15.61 14.15 -2.22
CA LEU A 260 -14.54 14.79 -2.98
C LEU A 260 -14.49 14.36 -4.47
N GLY A 261 -15.31 13.37 -4.88
CA GLY A 261 -15.26 12.78 -6.21
C GLY A 261 -14.18 11.70 -6.34
N LEU A 262 -14.02 11.20 -7.57
CA LEU A 262 -13.18 10.01 -7.86
C LEU A 262 -11.69 10.33 -8.12
N ARG A 263 -11.31 11.62 -8.09
CA ARG A 263 -9.97 12.06 -8.49
C ARG A 263 -9.22 12.82 -7.39
N THR A 264 -9.79 12.89 -6.19
CA THR A 264 -9.24 13.66 -5.08
C THR A 264 -9.10 12.74 -3.87
N ALA A 265 -7.90 12.63 -3.34
CA ALA A 265 -7.65 11.96 -2.07
C ALA A 265 -8.03 12.88 -0.90
N ALA A 266 -8.59 12.30 0.17
CA ALA A 266 -8.82 13.01 1.43
C ALA A 266 -7.53 12.96 2.26
N LEU A 267 -7.09 14.11 2.75
CA LEU A 267 -5.96 14.20 3.68
C LEU A 267 -6.44 14.79 5.02
N LEU A 268 -6.24 14.01 6.08
CA LEU A 268 -6.66 14.33 7.46
C LEU A 268 -5.44 14.23 8.39
N GLY A 269 -5.46 14.97 9.50
CA GLY A 269 -4.41 14.88 10.48
C GLY A 269 -3.87 16.24 10.90
N ASP A 270 -2.65 16.27 11.43
CA ASP A 270 -1.95 17.49 11.85
C ASP A 270 -1.84 18.51 10.71
N GLU A 271 -2.07 19.78 11.01
CA GLU A 271 -2.14 20.84 10.00
C GLU A 271 -0.79 21.11 9.32
N GLU A 272 0.30 21.09 10.09
CA GLU A 272 1.64 21.33 9.57
C GLU A 272 2.04 20.20 8.61
N ILE A 273 1.82 18.95 9.02
CA ILE A 273 2.13 17.77 8.19
C ILE A 273 1.28 17.76 6.92
N ARG A 274 -0.03 18.03 7.03
CA ARG A 274 -0.92 18.12 5.84
C ARG A 274 -0.42 19.14 4.82
N ASN A 275 -0.02 20.32 5.29
CA ASN A 275 0.47 21.40 4.41
C ASN A 275 1.81 21.07 3.75
N ARG A 276 2.57 20.11 4.28
CA ARG A 276 3.83 19.62 3.68
C ARG A 276 3.59 18.49 2.67
N VAL A 277 2.46 17.80 2.75
CA VAL A 277 2.10 16.69 1.84
C VAL A 277 1.33 17.19 0.61
N ILE A 278 0.60 18.30 0.70
CA ILE A 278 -0.11 18.94 -0.42
C ILE A 278 0.89 19.69 -1.34
#